data_dbc51e3f677330ae81db3dd623171791
#
_entry.id   dbc51e3f677330ae81db3dd623171791
#
_cell.length_a   1.000
_cell.length_b   1.000
_cell.length_c   1.000
_cell.angle_alpha   90.00
_cell.angle_beta   90.00
_cell.angle_gamma   90.00
#
_symmetry.space_group_name_H-M   'P 1'
#
loop_
_entity.id
_entity.type
_entity.pdbx_description
1 polymer ?
#
loop_
_entity_poly.entity_id
_entity_poly.type
_entity_poly.pdbx_seq_one_letter_code
_entity_poly.pdbx_strand_id
1 'polypeptide(L)'
;MSTQTAHVLGINEQQEFGGDPSPLTAHGIFCGIRASVKHKFGSADLSGIRVAVQGVGAVGYHLSKQLIAAGAEVFAADINLSNVHEAQKLGVQVVNVEDIVSYHADVFAPCAMGAVINDASIASLNAPIVAGGANNQLASPQHGEMLRKRGVLYAPDFVINAGGIIEICRQYQDTSIENCYAQIEKIGDTLAEIFQQSDDQKKCTSIVAEQLAERRFNGQSGALVGSAA
;
A
#
# COMPACT_ATOMS: atom_id res chain seq x y z
N MET A 1 -2.88 -28.99 6.68
CA MET A 1 -4.12 -28.20 6.88
C MET A 1 -5.03 -28.23 5.65
N SER A 2 -4.54 -28.01 4.43
CA SER A 2 -5.34 -28.02 3.19
C SER A 2 -6.10 -29.32 2.92
N THR A 3 -5.65 -30.46 3.46
CA THR A 3 -6.33 -31.76 3.37
C THR A 3 -7.49 -31.92 4.35
N GLN A 4 -7.68 -30.99 5.28
CA GLN A 4 -8.64 -31.09 6.38
C GLN A 4 -9.73 -30.01 6.34
N THR A 5 -9.55 -28.96 5.53
CA THR A 5 -10.54 -27.87 5.40
C THR A 5 -10.39 -27.15 4.06
N ALA A 6 -11.53 -26.75 3.48
CA ALA A 6 -11.59 -25.93 2.28
C ALA A 6 -11.31 -24.41 2.55
N HIS A 7 -11.11 -24.03 3.80
CA HIS A 7 -10.92 -22.63 4.21
C HIS A 7 -9.43 -22.28 4.39
N VAL A 8 -8.53 -22.95 3.68
CA VAL A 8 -7.10 -22.61 3.63
C VAL A 8 -6.78 -22.00 2.26
N LEU A 9 -6.23 -20.80 2.26
CA LEU A 9 -5.94 -20.01 1.06
C LEU A 9 -4.41 -19.87 0.90
N GLY A 10 -3.94 -19.54 -0.32
CA GLY A 10 -2.52 -19.39 -0.60
C GLY A 10 -1.77 -20.71 -0.84
N ILE A 11 -2.48 -21.79 -1.23
CA ILE A 11 -1.90 -23.15 -1.34
C ILE A 11 -1.69 -23.59 -2.81
N ASN A 12 -2.18 -22.81 -3.77
CA ASN A 12 -2.24 -23.28 -5.16
C ASN A 12 -0.89 -23.04 -5.85
N GLU A 13 0.02 -24.01 -5.75
CA GLU A 13 1.35 -24.02 -6.40
C GLU A 13 1.29 -24.00 -7.94
N GLN A 14 0.11 -24.26 -8.52
CA GLN A 14 -0.09 -24.32 -9.99
C GLN A 14 -0.46 -22.97 -10.61
N GLN A 15 -0.63 -21.92 -9.80
CA GLN A 15 -0.92 -20.58 -10.31
C GLN A 15 0.35 -19.81 -10.62
N GLU A 16 0.28 -18.84 -11.53
CA GLU A 16 1.41 -18.03 -12.02
C GLU A 16 2.28 -17.41 -10.91
N PHE A 17 1.70 -17.21 -9.71
CA PHE A 17 2.40 -16.67 -8.53
C PHE A 17 2.51 -17.68 -7.37
N GLY A 18 2.29 -18.98 -7.59
CA GLY A 18 2.50 -20.03 -6.59
C GLY A 18 1.76 -19.85 -5.25
N GLY A 19 0.65 -19.10 -5.25
CA GLY A 19 -0.09 -18.76 -4.03
C GLY A 19 0.53 -17.61 -3.21
N ASP A 20 1.64 -17.02 -3.64
CA ASP A 20 2.24 -15.82 -3.02
C ASP A 20 1.43 -14.55 -3.40
N PRO A 21 0.79 -13.85 -2.45
CA PRO A 21 0.04 -12.64 -2.71
C PRO A 21 0.93 -11.39 -2.90
N SER A 22 2.24 -11.51 -2.67
CA SER A 22 3.16 -10.35 -2.63
C SER A 22 3.22 -9.57 -3.94
N PRO A 23 3.26 -10.17 -5.15
CA PRO A 23 3.26 -9.42 -6.39
C PRO A 23 2.02 -8.55 -6.59
N LEU A 24 0.84 -9.07 -6.24
CA LEU A 24 -0.44 -8.36 -6.38
C LEU A 24 -0.65 -7.35 -5.25
N THR A 25 -0.15 -7.62 -4.05
CA THR A 25 -0.05 -6.62 -2.99
C THR A 25 0.80 -5.44 -3.44
N ALA A 26 1.98 -5.71 -4.00
CA ALA A 26 2.87 -4.68 -4.54
C ALA A 26 2.22 -3.86 -5.67
N HIS A 27 1.41 -4.51 -6.52
CA HIS A 27 0.68 -3.81 -7.57
C HIS A 27 -0.38 -2.85 -7.00
N GLY A 28 -1.09 -3.25 -5.96
CA GLY A 28 -2.03 -2.37 -5.24
C GLY A 28 -1.34 -1.14 -4.64
N ILE A 29 -0.18 -1.36 -4.01
CA ILE A 29 0.64 -0.28 -3.46
C ILE A 29 1.14 0.65 -4.58
N PHE A 30 1.58 0.10 -5.69
CA PHE A 30 1.99 0.88 -6.87
C PHE A 30 0.86 1.78 -7.39
N CYS A 31 -0.36 1.24 -7.55
CA CYS A 31 -1.54 2.02 -7.93
C CYS A 31 -1.85 3.13 -6.90
N GLY A 32 -1.72 2.82 -5.61
CA GLY A 32 -1.90 3.77 -4.52
C GLY A 32 -0.84 4.87 -4.50
N ILE A 33 0.42 4.56 -4.77
CA ILE A 33 1.48 5.57 -4.90
C ILE A 33 1.19 6.51 -6.08
N ARG A 34 0.78 5.98 -7.23
CA ARG A 34 0.39 6.80 -8.39
C ARG A 34 -0.76 7.74 -8.07
N ALA A 35 -1.78 7.25 -7.36
CA ALA A 35 -2.91 8.07 -6.91
C ALA A 35 -2.46 9.17 -5.92
N SER A 36 -1.57 8.84 -4.99
CA SER A 36 -1.01 9.77 -4.00
C SER A 36 -0.17 10.85 -4.66
N VAL A 37 0.69 10.48 -5.61
CA VAL A 37 1.53 11.40 -6.40
C VAL A 37 0.65 12.31 -7.25
N LYS A 38 -0.38 11.76 -7.92
CA LYS A 38 -1.35 12.56 -8.67
C LYS A 38 -2.07 13.58 -7.79
N HIS A 39 -2.52 13.17 -6.61
CA HIS A 39 -3.23 14.05 -5.68
C HIS A 39 -2.30 15.17 -5.16
N LYS A 40 -1.06 14.83 -4.81
CA LYS A 40 -0.12 15.77 -4.19
C LYS A 40 0.56 16.71 -5.19
N PHE A 41 0.87 16.20 -6.40
CA PHE A 41 1.69 16.92 -7.40
C PHE A 41 0.96 17.17 -8.73
N GLY A 42 -0.27 16.69 -8.89
CA GLY A 42 -1.10 16.95 -10.07
C GLY A 42 -0.88 15.98 -11.25
N SER A 43 0.13 15.12 -11.21
CA SER A 43 0.42 14.12 -12.25
C SER A 43 0.62 12.74 -11.65
N ALA A 44 0.13 11.68 -12.32
CA ALA A 44 0.37 10.29 -11.96
C ALA A 44 1.66 9.71 -12.59
N ASP A 45 2.42 10.52 -13.32
CA ASP A 45 3.71 10.14 -13.87
C ASP A 45 4.72 10.01 -12.72
N LEU A 46 5.43 8.87 -12.69
CA LEU A 46 6.44 8.59 -11.68
C LEU A 46 7.87 8.88 -12.15
N SER A 47 8.04 9.38 -13.39
CA SER A 47 9.36 9.72 -13.92
C SER A 47 10.05 10.75 -13.03
N GLY A 48 11.21 10.39 -12.45
CA GLY A 48 11.98 11.23 -11.55
C GLY A 48 11.39 11.37 -10.13
N ILE A 49 10.28 10.72 -9.81
CA ILE A 49 9.75 10.65 -8.44
C ILE A 49 10.69 9.81 -7.57
N ARG A 50 11.10 10.36 -6.45
CA ARG A 50 11.99 9.70 -5.48
C ARG A 50 11.17 8.94 -4.45
N VAL A 51 11.37 7.62 -4.39
CA VAL A 51 10.63 6.74 -3.48
C VAL A 51 11.59 6.07 -2.51
N ALA A 52 11.44 6.33 -1.20
CA ALA A 52 12.18 5.67 -0.12
C ALA A 52 11.40 4.44 0.38
N VAL A 53 11.86 3.25 0.04
CA VAL A 53 11.21 1.97 0.41
C VAL A 53 11.88 1.39 1.65
N GLN A 54 11.15 1.28 2.74
CA GLN A 54 11.61 0.62 3.95
C GLN A 54 11.23 -0.86 3.92
N GLY A 55 12.21 -1.72 3.73
CA GLY A 55 12.03 -3.16 3.56
C GLY A 55 11.86 -3.56 2.10
N VAL A 56 12.78 -4.38 1.59
CA VAL A 56 12.76 -4.96 0.24
C VAL A 56 12.66 -6.49 0.29
N GLY A 57 11.85 -6.99 1.23
CA GLY A 57 11.35 -8.36 1.23
C GLY A 57 10.40 -8.60 0.04
N ALA A 58 9.59 -9.65 0.07
CA ALA A 58 8.76 -10.06 -1.08
C ALA A 58 7.92 -8.89 -1.65
N VAL A 59 7.17 -8.16 -0.83
CA VAL A 59 6.33 -7.03 -1.29
C VAL A 59 7.19 -5.86 -1.77
N GLY A 60 8.17 -5.41 -0.96
CA GLY A 60 9.00 -4.24 -1.31
C GLY A 60 9.87 -4.46 -2.53
N TYR A 61 10.32 -5.69 -2.78
CA TYR A 61 11.05 -6.07 -4.00
C TYR A 61 10.18 -5.90 -5.25
N HIS A 62 8.97 -6.48 -5.25
CA HIS A 62 8.05 -6.36 -6.38
C HIS A 62 7.56 -4.93 -6.60
N LEU A 63 7.37 -4.15 -5.52
CA LEU A 63 7.06 -2.74 -5.58
C LEU A 63 8.20 -1.96 -6.23
N SER A 64 9.44 -2.16 -5.77
CA SER A 64 10.63 -1.49 -6.32
C SER A 64 10.79 -1.76 -7.81
N LYS A 65 10.56 -3.02 -8.25
CA LYS A 65 10.59 -3.39 -9.66
C LYS A 65 9.59 -2.59 -10.51
N GLN A 66 8.34 -2.44 -10.03
CA GLN A 66 7.30 -1.70 -10.73
C GLN A 66 7.59 -0.18 -10.74
N LEU A 67 8.09 0.38 -9.64
CA LEU A 67 8.46 1.78 -9.53
C LEU A 67 9.59 2.15 -10.51
N ILE A 68 10.65 1.34 -10.56
CA ILE A 68 11.77 1.54 -11.49
C ILE A 68 11.29 1.44 -12.94
N ALA A 69 10.46 0.45 -13.27
CA ALA A 69 9.88 0.31 -14.61
C ALA A 69 9.03 1.51 -15.03
N ALA A 70 8.45 2.23 -14.05
CA ALA A 70 7.70 3.47 -14.28
C ALA A 70 8.55 4.74 -14.24
N GLY A 71 9.89 4.62 -14.17
CA GLY A 71 10.83 5.74 -14.21
C GLY A 71 11.09 6.42 -12.87
N ALA A 72 10.63 5.85 -11.75
CA ALA A 72 10.93 6.38 -10.42
C ALA A 72 12.37 6.09 -9.99
N GLU A 73 12.94 6.97 -9.17
CA GLU A 73 14.21 6.76 -8.48
C GLU A 73 13.93 6.08 -7.14
N VAL A 74 14.38 4.84 -6.98
CA VAL A 74 14.09 4.03 -5.78
C VAL A 74 15.31 3.96 -4.88
N PHE A 75 15.12 4.39 -3.63
CA PHE A 75 16.06 4.28 -2.53
C PHE A 75 15.49 3.29 -1.52
N ALA A 76 16.30 2.36 -1.01
CA ALA A 76 15.76 1.37 -0.08
C ALA A 76 16.74 1.00 1.02
N ALA A 77 16.17 0.52 2.14
CA ALA A 77 16.89 -0.09 3.24
C ALA A 77 16.20 -1.39 3.68
N ASP A 78 16.98 -2.39 4.03
CA ASP A 78 16.52 -3.63 4.65
C ASP A 78 17.59 -4.14 5.61
N ILE A 79 17.18 -4.77 6.71
CA ILE A 79 18.09 -5.41 7.65
C ILE A 79 18.70 -6.72 7.10
N ASN A 80 18.05 -7.32 6.11
CA ASN A 80 18.51 -8.52 5.44
C ASN A 80 19.36 -8.17 4.21
N LEU A 81 20.65 -8.39 4.32
CA LEU A 81 21.61 -8.09 3.23
C LEU A 81 21.34 -8.86 1.93
N SER A 82 20.73 -10.05 2.00
CA SER A 82 20.34 -10.80 0.81
C SER A 82 19.25 -10.07 0.03
N ASN A 83 18.23 -9.53 0.73
CA ASN A 83 17.18 -8.72 0.11
C ASN A 83 17.76 -7.46 -0.54
N VAL A 84 18.67 -6.79 0.18
CA VAL A 84 19.39 -5.61 -0.34
C VAL A 84 20.10 -5.94 -1.64
N HIS A 85 20.87 -7.04 -1.67
CA HIS A 85 21.61 -7.47 -2.85
C HIS A 85 20.70 -7.76 -4.06
N GLU A 86 19.57 -8.43 -3.84
CA GLU A 86 18.60 -8.68 -4.92
C GLU A 86 17.95 -7.37 -5.41
N ALA A 87 17.60 -6.45 -4.51
CA ALA A 87 17.05 -5.14 -4.88
C ALA A 87 18.05 -4.30 -5.70
N GLN A 88 19.34 -4.34 -5.35
CA GLN A 88 20.38 -3.64 -6.11
C GLN A 88 20.46 -4.09 -7.57
N LYS A 89 20.20 -5.36 -7.88
CA LYS A 89 20.18 -5.86 -9.26
C LYS A 89 19.06 -5.25 -10.10
N LEU A 90 18.01 -4.73 -9.47
CA LEU A 90 16.94 -3.96 -10.12
C LEU A 90 17.33 -2.51 -10.42
N GLY A 91 18.42 -2.00 -9.84
CA GLY A 91 18.80 -0.59 -9.92
C GLY A 91 18.38 0.23 -8.68
N VAL A 92 17.97 -0.42 -7.59
CA VAL A 92 17.66 0.27 -6.32
C VAL A 92 18.94 0.83 -5.71
N GLN A 93 18.89 2.06 -5.25
CA GLN A 93 19.96 2.72 -4.50
C GLN A 93 19.78 2.39 -3.01
N VAL A 94 20.83 1.84 -2.40
CA VAL A 94 20.76 1.41 -0.99
C VAL A 94 21.15 2.56 -0.07
N VAL A 95 20.38 2.74 0.99
CA VAL A 95 20.63 3.70 2.07
C VAL A 95 20.70 2.97 3.42
N ASN A 96 21.20 3.63 4.46
CA ASN A 96 21.26 3.02 5.78
C ASN A 96 19.85 2.83 6.37
N VAL A 97 19.67 1.80 7.18
CA VAL A 97 18.38 1.48 7.81
C VAL A 97 17.92 2.63 8.73
N GLU A 98 18.84 3.27 9.42
CA GLU A 98 18.55 4.38 10.33
C GLU A 98 18.14 5.66 9.60
N ASP A 99 18.54 5.82 8.34
CA ASP A 99 18.32 7.04 7.56
C ASP A 99 17.06 7.01 6.70
N ILE A 100 16.47 5.83 6.46
CA ILE A 100 15.40 5.64 5.46
C ILE A 100 14.16 6.51 5.72
N VAL A 101 13.78 6.70 6.99
CA VAL A 101 12.60 7.50 7.37
C VAL A 101 12.84 8.99 7.14
N SER A 102 14.07 9.45 7.41
CA SER A 102 14.48 10.85 7.24
C SER A 102 15.02 11.14 5.84
N TYR A 103 15.12 10.12 4.99
CA TYR A 103 15.64 10.28 3.65
C TYR A 103 14.80 11.27 2.84
N HIS A 104 15.46 12.16 2.12
CA HIS A 104 14.77 13.16 1.30
C HIS A 104 14.18 12.49 0.04
N ALA A 105 12.90 12.19 0.08
CA ALA A 105 12.14 11.55 -0.99
C ALA A 105 10.76 12.22 -1.17
N ASP A 106 10.11 11.97 -2.30
CA ASP A 106 8.74 12.41 -2.57
C ASP A 106 7.72 11.48 -1.91
N VAL A 107 8.08 10.19 -1.79
CA VAL A 107 7.25 9.16 -1.17
C VAL A 107 8.10 8.35 -0.20
N PHE A 108 7.64 8.19 1.03
CA PHE A 108 8.10 7.16 1.97
C PHE A 108 7.15 5.97 1.90
N ALA A 109 7.68 4.80 1.55
CA ALA A 109 6.93 3.56 1.37
C ALA A 109 7.35 2.50 2.43
N PRO A 110 6.74 2.48 3.62
CA PRO A 110 7.01 1.44 4.61
C PRO A 110 6.46 0.09 4.13
N CYS A 111 7.36 -0.89 3.94
CA CYS A 111 7.05 -2.26 3.49
C CYS A 111 7.63 -3.34 4.42
N ALA A 112 8.07 -2.98 5.63
CA ALA A 112 8.65 -3.89 6.61
C ALA A 112 7.74 -4.08 7.83
N MET A 113 7.96 -3.28 8.87
CA MET A 113 7.30 -3.41 10.18
C MET A 113 6.16 -2.40 10.34
N GLY A 114 5.14 -2.76 11.15
CA GLY A 114 4.12 -1.83 11.62
C GLY A 114 4.65 -0.80 12.63
N ALA A 115 3.79 0.15 13.02
CA ALA A 115 4.09 1.20 13.99
C ALA A 115 5.30 2.10 13.64
N VAL A 116 5.69 2.11 12.37
CA VAL A 116 6.81 2.94 11.89
C VAL A 116 6.48 4.43 11.91
N ILE A 117 5.21 4.78 11.81
CA ILE A 117 4.73 6.16 11.93
C ILE A 117 4.36 6.44 13.39
N ASN A 118 5.28 7.09 14.10
CA ASN A 118 5.20 7.44 15.51
C ASN A 118 5.77 8.85 15.74
N ASP A 119 5.77 9.33 16.98
CA ASP A 119 6.22 10.70 17.31
C ASP A 119 7.63 11.00 16.77
N ALA A 120 8.58 10.07 16.97
CA ALA A 120 9.97 10.24 16.56
C ALA A 120 10.11 10.25 15.03
N SER A 121 9.49 9.28 14.33
CA SER A 121 9.56 9.19 12.88
C SER A 121 8.84 10.36 12.21
N ILE A 122 7.68 10.80 12.72
CA ILE A 122 6.99 11.96 12.20
C ILE A 122 7.88 13.21 12.33
N ALA A 123 8.62 13.38 13.43
CA ALA A 123 9.51 14.53 13.59
C ALA A 123 10.61 14.59 12.51
N SER A 124 11.16 13.45 12.12
CA SER A 124 12.27 13.33 11.14
C SER A 124 11.83 13.09 9.69
N LEU A 125 10.58 12.75 9.45
CA LEU A 125 10.07 12.40 8.11
C LEU A 125 10.25 13.56 7.12
N ASN A 126 10.93 13.32 6.01
CA ASN A 126 11.18 14.30 4.95
C ASN A 126 10.38 14.05 3.67
N ALA A 127 9.49 13.07 3.66
CA ALA A 127 8.63 12.79 2.52
C ALA A 127 7.24 13.45 2.70
N PRO A 128 6.71 14.16 1.68
CA PRO A 128 5.36 14.71 1.72
C PRO A 128 4.25 13.68 1.52
N ILE A 129 4.59 12.43 1.21
CA ILE A 129 3.66 11.32 1.02
C ILE A 129 4.15 10.11 1.82
N VAL A 130 3.26 9.45 2.54
CA VAL A 130 3.46 8.11 3.13
C VAL A 130 2.50 7.14 2.46
N ALA A 131 3.05 6.17 1.71
CA ALA A 131 2.28 5.21 0.92
C ALA A 131 3.06 3.90 0.77
N GLY A 132 2.75 2.90 1.59
CA GLY A 132 3.48 1.62 1.62
C GLY A 132 2.62 0.44 2.05
N GLY A 133 3.21 -0.76 2.05
CA GLY A 133 2.50 -2.03 2.23
C GLY A 133 2.50 -2.60 3.64
N ALA A 134 3.26 -2.04 4.58
CA ALA A 134 3.27 -2.53 5.95
C ALA A 134 1.88 -2.40 6.60
N ASN A 135 1.47 -3.39 7.36
CA ASN A 135 0.24 -3.33 8.15
C ASN A 135 0.45 -2.48 9.41
N ASN A 136 -0.61 -1.83 9.88
CA ASN A 136 -0.62 -1.04 11.12
C ASN A 136 0.54 -0.02 11.15
N GLN A 137 0.68 0.76 10.08
CA GLN A 137 1.78 1.73 9.93
C GLN A 137 1.76 2.80 11.01
N LEU A 138 0.56 3.28 11.40
CA LEU A 138 0.39 4.24 12.48
C LEU A 138 0.54 3.54 13.84
N ALA A 139 1.46 4.00 14.68
CA ALA A 139 1.62 3.47 16.05
C ALA A 139 0.40 3.75 16.94
N SER A 140 -0.37 4.80 16.61
CA SER A 140 -1.67 5.08 17.21
C SER A 140 -2.52 5.95 16.25
N PRO A 141 -3.87 5.99 16.39
CA PRO A 141 -4.74 6.76 15.51
C PRO A 141 -4.41 8.25 15.42
N GLN A 142 -3.89 8.85 16.49
CA GLN A 142 -3.50 10.27 16.54
C GLN A 142 -2.41 10.63 15.52
N HIS A 143 -1.54 9.68 15.15
CA HIS A 143 -0.46 9.93 14.19
C HIS A 143 -0.99 10.28 12.79
N GLY A 144 -2.17 9.78 12.41
CA GLY A 144 -2.83 10.19 11.17
C GLY A 144 -3.14 11.70 11.15
N GLU A 145 -3.64 12.25 12.26
CA GLU A 145 -3.89 13.68 12.37
C GLU A 145 -2.58 14.49 12.47
N MET A 146 -1.55 13.95 13.09
CA MET A 146 -0.23 14.59 13.12
C MET A 146 0.39 14.71 11.72
N LEU A 147 0.30 13.66 10.89
CA LEU A 147 0.73 13.70 9.49
C LEU A 147 -0.05 14.76 8.72
N ARG A 148 -1.40 14.79 8.85
CA ARG A 148 -2.24 15.78 8.20
C ARG A 148 -1.84 17.21 8.56
N LYS A 149 -1.64 17.51 9.86
CA LYS A 149 -1.20 18.83 10.34
C LYS A 149 0.17 19.26 9.80
N ARG A 150 1.05 18.30 9.51
CA ARG A 150 2.33 18.55 8.83
C ARG A 150 2.21 18.67 7.31
N GLY A 151 1.01 18.52 6.75
CA GLY A 151 0.78 18.53 5.31
C GLY A 151 1.30 17.27 4.60
N VAL A 152 1.54 16.17 5.34
CA VAL A 152 1.93 14.88 4.79
C VAL A 152 0.68 14.08 4.42
N LEU A 153 0.60 13.67 3.16
CA LEU A 153 -0.48 12.81 2.67
C LEU A 153 -0.20 11.37 3.09
N TYR A 154 -1.14 10.76 3.80
CA TYR A 154 -1.07 9.36 4.22
C TYR A 154 -2.05 8.51 3.42
N ALA A 155 -1.59 7.51 2.71
CA ALA A 155 -2.44 6.47 2.13
C ALA A 155 -2.70 5.39 3.19
N PRO A 156 -3.95 5.23 3.68
CA PRO A 156 -4.25 4.27 4.74
C PRO A 156 -3.83 2.86 4.35
N ASP A 157 -3.08 2.20 5.25
CA ASP A 157 -2.43 0.91 5.00
C ASP A 157 -3.42 -0.18 4.59
N PHE A 158 -4.55 -0.31 5.29
CA PHE A 158 -5.58 -1.31 5.01
C PHE A 158 -6.30 -1.10 3.67
N VAL A 159 -6.14 0.08 3.04
CA VAL A 159 -6.64 0.36 1.69
C VAL A 159 -5.57 0.07 0.66
N ILE A 160 -4.36 0.64 0.83
CA ILE A 160 -3.31 0.57 -0.19
C ILE A 160 -2.74 -0.83 -0.35
N ASN A 161 -2.71 -1.65 0.71
CA ASN A 161 -2.18 -3.01 0.67
C ASN A 161 -3.24 -4.09 0.38
N ALA A 162 -4.48 -3.70 0.05
CA ALA A 162 -5.60 -4.62 -0.16
C ALA A 162 -5.41 -5.60 -1.34
N GLY A 163 -4.40 -5.39 -2.21
CA GLY A 163 -4.12 -6.28 -3.35
C GLY A 163 -3.94 -7.74 -2.96
N GLY A 164 -3.31 -8.00 -1.81
CA GLY A 164 -3.14 -9.36 -1.30
C GLY A 164 -4.46 -10.03 -0.90
N ILE A 165 -5.35 -9.31 -0.23
CA ILE A 165 -6.65 -9.87 0.15
C ILE A 165 -7.57 -10.04 -1.07
N ILE A 166 -7.48 -9.15 -2.07
CA ILE A 166 -8.20 -9.28 -3.34
C ILE A 166 -7.78 -10.56 -4.05
N GLU A 167 -6.47 -10.87 -4.13
CA GLU A 167 -5.97 -12.10 -4.72
C GLU A 167 -6.46 -13.34 -3.96
N ILE A 168 -6.42 -13.32 -2.64
CA ILE A 168 -6.93 -14.41 -1.81
C ILE A 168 -8.43 -14.64 -2.07
N CYS A 169 -9.24 -13.58 -2.16
CA CYS A 169 -10.65 -13.67 -2.49
C CYS A 169 -10.88 -14.22 -3.92
N ARG A 170 -10.04 -13.84 -4.89
CA ARG A 170 -10.08 -14.39 -6.25
C ARG A 170 -9.90 -15.90 -6.25
N GLN A 171 -8.91 -16.40 -5.52
CA GLN A 171 -8.66 -17.85 -5.42
C GLN A 171 -9.88 -18.59 -4.84
N TYR A 172 -10.54 -17.99 -3.85
CA TYR A 172 -11.73 -18.54 -3.24
C TYR A 172 -12.96 -18.54 -4.18
N GLN A 173 -13.09 -17.50 -5.00
CA GLN A 173 -14.24 -17.29 -5.90
C GLN A 173 -14.02 -17.87 -7.30
N ASP A 174 -12.85 -18.46 -7.58
CA ASP A 174 -12.44 -18.99 -8.90
C ASP A 174 -12.66 -17.98 -10.05
N THR A 175 -12.31 -16.72 -9.78
CA THR A 175 -12.38 -15.65 -10.80
C THR A 175 -11.06 -15.49 -11.55
N SER A 176 -11.10 -14.89 -12.76
CA SER A 176 -9.91 -14.75 -13.60
C SER A 176 -8.88 -13.76 -13.00
N ILE A 177 -7.62 -13.90 -13.41
CA ILE A 177 -6.54 -13.01 -12.98
C ILE A 177 -6.73 -11.58 -13.52
N GLU A 178 -7.31 -11.43 -14.70
CA GLU A 178 -7.62 -10.11 -15.30
C GLU A 178 -8.65 -9.36 -14.45
N ASN A 179 -9.67 -10.05 -13.94
CA ASN A 179 -10.64 -9.48 -13.01
C ASN A 179 -9.98 -9.06 -11.70
N CYS A 180 -9.00 -9.83 -11.23
CA CYS A 180 -8.23 -9.49 -10.05
C CYS A 180 -7.44 -8.18 -10.25
N TYR A 181 -6.70 -8.05 -11.35
CA TYR A 181 -5.99 -6.81 -11.68
C TYR A 181 -6.93 -5.62 -11.77
N ALA A 182 -8.07 -5.76 -12.46
CA ALA A 182 -9.08 -4.71 -12.57
C ALA A 182 -9.67 -4.28 -11.21
N GLN A 183 -9.75 -5.19 -10.24
CA GLN A 183 -10.16 -4.86 -8.88
C GLN A 183 -9.03 -4.15 -8.10
N ILE A 184 -7.80 -4.60 -8.25
CA ILE A 184 -6.63 -4.00 -7.59
C ILE A 184 -6.40 -2.57 -8.07
N GLU A 185 -6.57 -2.29 -9.35
CA GLU A 185 -6.45 -0.94 -9.90
C GLU A 185 -7.44 0.05 -9.27
N LYS A 186 -8.62 -0.40 -8.83
CA LYS A 186 -9.59 0.44 -8.09
C LYS A 186 -9.10 0.90 -6.71
N ILE A 187 -8.00 0.33 -6.20
CA ILE A 187 -7.34 0.85 -4.99
C ILE A 187 -6.95 2.31 -5.20
N GLY A 188 -6.41 2.65 -6.37
CA GLY A 188 -6.08 4.02 -6.73
C GLY A 188 -7.28 4.95 -6.72
N ASP A 189 -8.42 4.53 -7.27
CA ASP A 189 -9.66 5.32 -7.29
C ASP A 189 -10.23 5.51 -5.88
N THR A 190 -10.21 4.43 -5.06
CA THR A 190 -10.66 4.49 -3.66
C THR A 190 -9.80 5.45 -2.83
N LEU A 191 -8.48 5.42 -3.02
CA LEU A 191 -7.58 6.37 -2.36
C LEU A 191 -7.81 7.81 -2.83
N ALA A 192 -8.03 8.03 -4.13
CA ALA A 192 -8.35 9.37 -4.64
C ALA A 192 -9.65 9.92 -4.03
N GLU A 193 -10.68 9.08 -3.86
CA GLU A 193 -11.91 9.45 -3.16
C GLU A 193 -11.64 9.81 -1.68
N ILE A 194 -10.83 9.00 -0.98
CA ILE A 194 -10.46 9.24 0.42
C ILE A 194 -9.68 10.56 0.55
N PHE A 195 -8.73 10.83 -0.34
CA PHE A 195 -7.93 12.06 -0.31
C PHE A 195 -8.80 13.29 -0.52
N GLN A 196 -9.68 13.25 -1.51
CA GLN A 196 -10.61 14.37 -1.77
C GLN A 196 -11.54 14.62 -0.57
N GLN A 197 -12.14 13.57 0.01
CA GLN A 197 -13.00 13.71 1.19
C GLN A 197 -12.21 14.18 2.42
N SER A 198 -10.94 13.78 2.57
CA SER A 198 -10.05 14.23 3.64
C SER A 198 -9.82 15.75 3.57
N ASP A 199 -9.56 16.27 2.37
CA ASP A 199 -9.37 17.71 2.14
C ASP A 199 -10.66 18.51 2.41
N ASP A 200 -11.79 18.04 1.89
CA ASP A 200 -13.10 18.67 2.05
C ASP A 200 -13.54 18.72 3.52
N GLN A 201 -13.34 17.63 4.25
CA GLN A 201 -13.75 17.49 5.65
C GLN A 201 -12.69 17.98 6.65
N LYS A 202 -11.46 18.25 6.20
CA LYS A 202 -10.30 18.59 7.05
C LYS A 202 -10.03 17.55 8.13
N LYS A 203 -10.23 16.26 7.79
CA LYS A 203 -9.96 15.10 8.64
C LYS A 203 -8.79 14.28 8.08
N CYS A 204 -8.09 13.52 8.93
CA CYS A 204 -7.05 12.63 8.44
C CYS A 204 -7.64 11.49 7.58
N THR A 205 -6.87 11.03 6.62
CA THR A 205 -7.27 10.03 5.63
C THR A 205 -7.68 8.70 6.24
N SER A 206 -7.08 8.29 7.37
CA SER A 206 -7.44 7.05 8.08
C SER A 206 -8.89 7.09 8.59
N ILE A 207 -9.31 8.19 9.22
CA ILE A 207 -10.70 8.36 9.69
C ILE A 207 -11.68 8.38 8.51
N VAL A 208 -11.32 9.06 7.41
CA VAL A 208 -12.17 9.10 6.22
C VAL A 208 -12.32 7.73 5.58
N ALA A 209 -11.24 6.95 5.54
CA ALA A 209 -11.24 5.59 5.01
C ALA A 209 -12.14 4.66 5.83
N GLU A 210 -12.08 4.72 7.17
CA GLU A 210 -12.97 3.99 8.07
C GLU A 210 -14.44 4.36 7.81
N GLN A 211 -14.75 5.64 7.77
CA GLN A 211 -16.12 6.12 7.49
C GLN A 211 -16.63 5.69 6.10
N LEU A 212 -15.75 5.65 5.10
CA LEU A 212 -16.09 5.16 3.76
C LEU A 212 -16.40 3.65 3.78
N ALA A 213 -15.58 2.87 4.48
CA ALA A 213 -15.77 1.43 4.64
C ALA A 213 -17.09 1.12 5.35
N GLU A 214 -17.40 1.80 6.46
CA GLU A 214 -18.66 1.66 7.19
C GLU A 214 -19.88 1.97 6.31
N ARG A 215 -19.83 3.05 5.51
CA ARG A 215 -20.93 3.40 4.59
C ARG A 215 -21.15 2.33 3.52
N ARG A 216 -20.07 1.80 2.94
CA ARG A 216 -20.14 0.75 1.92
C ARG A 216 -20.70 -0.56 2.50
N PHE A 217 -20.26 -0.92 3.70
CA PHE A 217 -20.76 -2.11 4.40
C PHE A 217 -22.25 -2.00 4.76
N ASN A 218 -22.66 -0.90 5.39
CA ASN A 218 -24.04 -0.67 5.78
C ASN A 218 -25.00 -0.54 4.57
N GLY A 219 -24.53 0.06 3.47
CA GLY A 219 -25.31 0.15 2.22
C GLY A 219 -25.56 -1.22 1.57
N GLN A 220 -24.61 -2.15 1.66
CA GLN A 220 -24.78 -3.53 1.16
C GLN A 220 -25.69 -4.37 2.06
N SER A 221 -25.66 -4.16 3.37
CA SER A 221 -26.52 -4.89 4.31
C SER A 221 -28.01 -4.58 4.07
N GLY A 222 -28.35 -3.36 3.64
CA GLY A 222 -29.72 -3.01 3.26
C GLY A 222 -30.22 -3.69 1.98
N ALA A 223 -29.32 -4.02 1.05
CA ALA A 223 -29.66 -4.71 -0.21
C ALA A 223 -29.90 -6.22 -0.02
N LEU A 224 -29.21 -6.85 0.94
CA LEU A 224 -29.37 -8.29 1.24
C LEU A 224 -30.65 -8.60 2.02
N VAL A 225 -31.19 -7.66 2.79
CA VAL A 225 -32.45 -7.83 3.53
C VAL A 225 -33.68 -7.61 2.64
N GLY A 226 -33.55 -6.88 1.53
CA GLY A 226 -34.64 -6.60 0.59
C GLY A 226 -34.91 -7.71 -0.46
N SER A 227 -34.05 -8.74 -0.57
CA SER A 227 -34.20 -9.83 -1.55
C SER A 227 -34.79 -11.13 -0.95
N ALA A 228 -35.21 -11.13 0.29
CA ALA A 228 -35.79 -12.27 1.01
C ALA A 228 -37.28 -12.06 1.41
N ALA A 229 -38.00 -11.21 0.67
CA ALA A 229 -39.45 -11.01 0.84
C ALA A 229 -40.21 -11.43 -0.43
#